data_b581aa22bf7f790862be519a0d25b59d
#
_entry.id   b581aa22bf7f790862be519a0d25b59d
#
_cell.length_a   1.000
_cell.length_b   1.000
_cell.length_c   1.000
_cell.angle_alpha   90.00
_cell.angle_beta   90.00
_cell.angle_gamma   90.00
#
_symmetry.space_group_name_H-M   'P 1'
#
loop_
_entity.id
_entity.type
_entity.pdbx_description
1 polymer ?
#
loop_
_entity_poly.entity_id
_entity_poly.type
_entity_poly.pdbx_seq_one_letter_code
_entity_poly.pdbx_strand_id
1 'polypeptide(L)'
;MKADRQAPIGVFDSGVGGLTVVREIMRNLPDERIVYFGDTARVPYGSKSKNTVIRYSRQIVHFLETQQVKAIVIACNTASALALDTIEKEIAVSYTHL
;
A
#
# COMPACT_ATOMS: atom_id res chain seq x y z
N MET A 1 5.55 13.02 -8.86
CA MET A 1 4.57 13.78 -8.08
C MET A 1 5.22 14.36 -6.85
N LYS A 2 5.01 15.62 -6.61
CA LYS A 2 5.57 16.28 -5.44
C LYS A 2 4.72 15.92 -4.21
N ALA A 3 5.37 15.47 -3.14
CA ALA A 3 4.68 15.11 -1.92
C ALA A 3 4.07 16.34 -1.25
N ASP A 4 2.79 16.27 -0.94
CA ASP A 4 2.06 17.29 -0.19
C ASP A 4 1.92 16.80 1.24
N ARG A 5 2.35 17.60 2.21
CA ARG A 5 2.29 17.24 3.63
C ARG A 5 0.85 17.02 4.11
N GLN A 6 -0.13 17.63 3.44
CA GLN A 6 -1.54 17.47 3.76
C GLN A 6 -2.16 16.25 3.08
N ALA A 7 -1.43 15.60 2.17
CA ALA A 7 -1.96 14.44 1.46
C ALA A 7 -2.08 13.24 2.41
N PRO A 8 -2.98 12.30 2.12
CA PRO A 8 -3.17 11.12 2.97
C PRO A 8 -2.05 10.10 2.80
N ILE A 9 -1.98 9.18 3.75
CA ILE A 9 -1.14 7.99 3.66
C ILE A 9 -2.00 6.87 3.08
N GLY A 10 -1.51 6.22 2.03
CA GLY A 10 -2.17 5.05 1.47
C GLY A 10 -1.71 3.79 2.20
N VAL A 11 -2.64 2.94 2.56
CA VAL A 11 -2.34 1.65 3.18
C VAL A 11 -2.95 0.56 2.33
N PHE A 12 -2.12 -0.38 1.92
CA PHE A 12 -2.48 -1.49 1.07
C PHE A 12 -2.36 -2.80 1.86
N ASP A 13 -3.38 -3.63 1.76
CA ASP A 13 -3.43 -4.93 2.41
C ASP A 13 -4.13 -5.94 1.50
N SER A 14 -3.82 -7.21 1.68
CA SER A 14 -4.47 -8.29 0.94
C SER A 14 -5.87 -8.63 1.45
N GLY A 15 -6.34 -7.94 2.49
CA GLY A 15 -7.64 -8.20 3.10
C GLY A 15 -7.57 -8.91 4.45
N VAL A 16 -6.36 -9.23 4.92
CA VAL A 16 -6.15 -9.94 6.19
C VAL A 16 -5.16 -9.15 7.04
N GLY A 17 -5.61 -8.67 8.18
CA GLY A 17 -4.74 -8.07 9.20
C GLY A 17 -4.38 -6.61 9.01
N GLY A 18 -4.69 -6.02 7.87
CA GLY A 18 -4.29 -4.65 7.56
C GLY A 18 -4.94 -3.60 8.45
N LEU A 19 -6.12 -3.89 9.00
CA LEU A 19 -6.79 -2.96 9.89
C LEU A 19 -6.02 -2.72 11.19
N THR A 20 -5.24 -3.70 11.63
CA THR A 20 -4.37 -3.53 12.79
C THR A 20 -3.30 -2.48 12.51
N VAL A 21 -2.71 -2.52 11.31
CA VAL A 21 -1.71 -1.53 10.89
C VAL A 21 -2.34 -0.15 10.80
N VAL A 22 -3.54 -0.04 10.19
CA VAL A 22 -4.26 1.22 10.10
C VAL A 22 -4.50 1.80 11.49
N ARG A 23 -4.94 0.97 12.43
CA ARG A 23 -5.19 1.41 13.80
C ARG A 23 -3.94 1.94 14.48
N GLU A 24 -2.80 1.29 14.27
CA GLU A 24 -1.53 1.73 14.85
C GLU A 24 -1.07 3.06 14.23
N ILE A 25 -1.26 3.24 12.93
CA ILE A 25 -0.94 4.51 12.28
C ILE A 25 -1.81 5.62 12.86
N MET A 26 -3.11 5.39 12.99
CA MET A 26 -4.03 6.37 13.55
C MET A 26 -3.67 6.76 14.99
N ARG A 27 -3.21 5.78 15.78
CA ARG A 27 -2.81 6.02 17.17
C ARG A 27 -1.56 6.87 17.25
N ASN A 28 -0.57 6.58 16.42
CA ASN A 28 0.74 7.23 16.49
C ASN A 28 0.83 8.51 15.67
N LEU A 29 0.00 8.65 14.64
CA LEU A 29 -0.02 9.80 13.75
C LEU A 29 -1.46 10.29 13.58
N PRO A 30 -2.06 10.83 14.66
CA PRO A 30 -3.51 11.13 14.66
C PRO A 30 -3.90 12.23 13.68
N ASP A 31 -2.96 13.07 13.25
CA ASP A 31 -3.26 14.16 12.33
C ASP A 31 -3.20 13.72 10.86
N GLU A 32 -2.78 12.49 10.60
CA GLU A 32 -2.68 11.99 9.24
C GLU A 32 -4.00 11.39 8.77
N ARG A 33 -4.36 11.71 7.52
CA ARG A 33 -5.50 11.05 6.87
C ARG A 33 -5.01 9.76 6.22
N ILE A 34 -5.87 8.76 6.18
CA ILE A 34 -5.52 7.43 5.67
C ILE A 34 -6.51 7.03 4.59
N VAL A 35 -5.99 6.55 3.47
CA VAL A 35 -6.76 5.85 2.45
C VAL A 35 -6.35 4.39 2.51
N TYR A 36 -7.26 3.55 2.95
CA TYR A 36 -7.01 2.13 3.12
C TYR A 36 -7.64 1.33 1.98
N PHE A 37 -6.89 0.41 1.41
CA PHE A 37 -7.38 -0.54 0.43
C PHE A 37 -7.08 -1.97 0.89
N GLY A 38 -8.13 -2.74 1.20
CA GLY A 38 -8.01 -4.16 1.50
C GLY A 38 -8.53 -4.97 0.33
N ASP A 39 -7.66 -5.78 -0.27
CA ASP A 39 -7.99 -6.54 -1.47
C ASP A 39 -8.69 -7.85 -1.12
N THR A 40 -9.85 -7.74 -0.46
CA THR A 40 -10.58 -8.89 0.08
C THR A 40 -11.08 -9.84 -0.98
N ALA A 41 -11.32 -9.36 -2.20
CA ALA A 41 -11.85 -10.18 -3.28
C ALA A 41 -10.82 -11.17 -3.83
N ARG A 42 -9.53 -10.95 -3.56
CA ARG A 42 -8.44 -11.75 -4.14
C ARG A 42 -7.57 -12.47 -3.11
N VAL A 43 -8.01 -12.52 -1.85
CA VAL A 43 -7.32 -13.33 -0.85
C VAL A 43 -7.53 -14.82 -1.14
N PRO A 44 -6.57 -15.69 -0.77
CA PRO A 44 -5.30 -15.38 -0.12
C PRO A 44 -4.18 -15.10 -1.13
N TYR A 45 -3.34 -14.12 -0.86
CA TYR A 45 -2.20 -13.80 -1.72
C TYR A 45 -1.11 -14.89 -1.64
N GLY A 46 -0.99 -15.56 -0.51
CA GLY A 46 0.05 -16.56 -0.30
C GLY A 46 -0.01 -17.74 -1.25
N SER A 47 -1.19 -18.02 -1.84
CA SER A 47 -1.36 -19.11 -2.81
C SER A 47 -1.18 -18.64 -4.26
N LYS A 48 -0.92 -17.36 -4.50
CA LYS A 48 -0.77 -16.79 -5.83
C LYS A 48 0.68 -16.84 -6.28
N SER A 49 0.90 -16.82 -7.61
CA SER A 49 2.25 -16.70 -8.15
C SER A 49 2.83 -15.32 -7.88
N LYS A 50 4.16 -15.20 -7.94
CA LYS A 50 4.83 -13.92 -7.79
C LYS A 50 4.32 -12.90 -8.80
N ASN A 51 4.18 -13.29 -10.07
CA ASN A 51 3.73 -12.38 -11.12
C ASN A 51 2.30 -11.90 -10.86
N THR A 52 1.44 -12.77 -10.35
CA THR A 52 0.07 -12.40 -10.01
C THR A 52 0.04 -11.40 -8.85
N VAL A 53 0.84 -11.64 -7.81
CA VAL A 53 0.93 -10.72 -6.67
C VAL A 53 1.46 -9.37 -7.10
N ILE A 54 2.47 -9.34 -7.97
CA ILE A 54 3.00 -8.08 -8.52
C ILE A 54 1.92 -7.35 -9.30
N ARG A 55 1.16 -8.05 -10.12
CA ARG A 55 0.09 -7.44 -10.92
C ARG A 55 -0.98 -6.83 -10.02
N TYR A 56 -1.42 -7.56 -8.99
CA TYR A 56 -2.43 -7.05 -8.06
C TYR A 56 -1.90 -5.83 -7.29
N SER A 57 -0.66 -5.92 -6.81
CA SER A 57 -0.02 -4.83 -6.08
C SER A 57 0.09 -3.58 -6.94
N ARG A 58 0.47 -3.75 -8.20
CA ARG A 58 0.59 -2.65 -9.15
C ARG A 58 -0.76 -1.95 -9.37
N GLN A 59 -1.83 -2.72 -9.48
CA GLN A 59 -3.18 -2.18 -9.64
C GLN A 59 -3.59 -1.36 -8.43
N ILE A 60 -3.31 -1.85 -7.22
CA ILE A 60 -3.67 -1.17 -5.98
C ILE A 60 -2.85 0.10 -5.80
N VAL A 61 -1.54 0.02 -6.05
CA VAL A 61 -0.67 1.20 -5.97
C VAL A 61 -1.14 2.26 -6.95
N HIS A 62 -1.49 1.88 -8.16
CA HIS A 62 -2.02 2.82 -9.15
C HIS A 62 -3.29 3.49 -8.64
N PHE A 63 -4.21 2.73 -8.04
CA PHE A 63 -5.40 3.30 -7.44
C PHE A 63 -5.05 4.31 -6.34
N LEU A 64 -4.12 3.94 -5.45
CA LEU A 64 -3.71 4.84 -4.37
C LEU A 64 -3.07 6.11 -4.92
N GLU A 65 -2.33 6.01 -6.02
CA GLU A 65 -1.79 7.19 -6.70
C GLU A 65 -2.88 8.14 -7.16
N THR A 66 -4.02 7.60 -7.63
CA THR A 66 -5.15 8.44 -8.03
C THR A 66 -5.77 9.17 -6.84
N GLN A 67 -5.54 8.70 -5.62
CA GLN A 67 -5.99 9.35 -4.40
C GLN A 67 -4.99 10.39 -3.88
N GLN A 68 -3.92 10.61 -4.62
CA GLN A 68 -2.89 11.62 -4.33
C GLN A 68 -2.24 11.42 -2.96
N VAL A 69 -1.97 10.17 -2.60
CA VAL A 69 -1.32 9.85 -1.33
C VAL A 69 0.14 10.33 -1.34
N LYS A 70 0.66 10.69 -0.17
CA LYS A 70 2.06 11.13 -0.01
C LYS A 70 3.01 9.98 0.30
N ALA A 71 2.48 8.84 0.73
CA ALA A 71 3.26 7.65 1.06
C ALA A 71 2.35 6.43 0.94
N ILE A 72 2.95 5.26 0.73
CA ILE A 72 2.21 4.00 0.66
C ILE A 72 2.83 3.02 1.64
N VAL A 73 2.00 2.47 2.52
CA VAL A 73 2.38 1.41 3.46
C VAL A 73 1.81 0.10 2.93
N ILE A 74 2.68 -0.86 2.67
CA ILE A 74 2.27 -2.20 2.26
C ILE A 74 2.20 -3.07 3.52
N ALA A 75 0.97 -3.33 3.96
CA ALA A 75 0.71 -4.05 5.21
C ALA A 75 0.53 -5.56 5.01
N CYS A 76 0.86 -6.06 3.83
CA CYS A 76 0.74 -7.46 3.47
C CYS A 76 2.12 -8.09 3.36
N ASN A 77 2.41 -9.11 4.17
CA ASN A 77 3.72 -9.77 4.14
C ASN A 77 4.03 -10.38 2.78
N THR A 78 3.06 -11.02 2.16
CA THR A 78 3.25 -11.64 0.84
C THR A 78 3.58 -10.60 -0.22
N ALA A 79 2.83 -9.51 -0.26
CA ALA A 79 3.08 -8.44 -1.24
C ALA A 79 4.43 -7.77 -0.96
N SER A 80 4.78 -7.53 0.29
CA SER A 80 6.09 -6.96 0.65
C SER A 80 7.22 -7.85 0.19
N ALA A 81 7.10 -9.17 0.40
CA ALA A 81 8.16 -10.10 0.03
C ALA A 81 8.31 -10.27 -1.48
N LEU A 82 7.20 -10.27 -2.22
CA LEU A 82 7.22 -10.62 -3.64
C LEU A 82 7.19 -9.43 -4.58
N ALA A 83 6.61 -8.33 -4.17
CA ALA A 83 6.32 -7.22 -5.09
C ALA A 83 6.98 -5.91 -4.71
N LEU A 84 7.45 -5.73 -3.49
CA LEU A 84 7.91 -4.43 -3.01
C LEU A 84 9.05 -3.86 -3.87
N ASP A 85 10.07 -4.67 -4.17
CA ASP A 85 11.20 -4.18 -4.97
C ASP A 85 10.76 -3.71 -6.36
N THR A 86 9.88 -4.46 -7.00
CA THR A 86 9.37 -4.11 -8.32
C THR A 86 8.56 -2.81 -8.26
N ILE A 87 7.68 -2.69 -7.28
CA ILE A 87 6.84 -1.51 -7.11
C ILE A 87 7.68 -0.28 -6.78
N GLU A 88 8.66 -0.41 -5.90
CA GLU A 88 9.55 0.71 -5.56
C GLU A 88 10.27 1.27 -6.77
N LYS A 89 10.74 0.38 -7.66
CA LYS A 89 11.43 0.81 -8.88
C LYS A 89 10.50 1.58 -9.80
N GLU A 90 9.24 1.21 -9.85
CA GLU A 90 8.25 1.85 -10.74
C GLU A 90 7.79 3.21 -10.23
N ILE A 91 7.75 3.41 -8.91
CA ILE A 91 7.22 4.64 -8.30
C ILE A 91 8.27 5.43 -7.54
N ALA A 92 9.54 5.06 -7.64
CA ALA A 92 10.62 5.60 -6.81
C ALA A 92 10.73 7.12 -6.85
N VAL A 93 10.38 7.72 -7.97
CA VAL A 93 10.46 9.18 -8.14
C VAL A 93 9.26 9.92 -7.55
N SER A 94 8.22 9.19 -7.14
CA SER A 94 6.95 9.79 -6.74
C SER A 94 6.73 9.77 -5.23
N TYR A 95 7.41 8.90 -4.49
CA TYR A 95 7.06 8.63 -3.09
C TYR A 95 8.28 8.61 -2.19
N THR A 96 8.03 9.00 -0.93
CA THR A 96 8.99 8.85 0.15
C THR A 96 8.71 7.52 0.83
N HIS A 97 9.76 6.76 1.09
CA HIS A 97 9.64 5.49 1.81
C HIS A 97 9.49 5.75 3.31
N LEU A 98 8.66 4.98 3.92
CA LEU A 98 8.46 5.04 5.37
C LEU A 98 9.34 4.03 6.07
#